data_b8223a43a914741a08d6b4fa5fc51ade
#
_entry.id   b8223a43a914741a08d6b4fa5fc51ade
#
_cell.length_a   1.000
_cell.length_b   1.000
_cell.length_c   1.000
_cell.angle_alpha   90.00
_cell.angle_beta   90.00
_cell.angle_gamma   90.00
#
_symmetry.space_group_name_H-M   'P 1'
#
loop_
_entity.id
_entity.type
_entity.pdbx_description
1 polymer ?
#
loop_
_entity_poly.entity_id
_entity_poly.type
_entity_poly.pdbx_seq_one_letter_code
_entity_poly.pdbx_strand_id
1 'polypeptide(L)'
;SDCGAIDDFFVKGRHETHKDAADASASAVINGTDLECGSIYSHLEEAVKQGLITEERIDTSLRRLLKARFALGEMDPDSIVPWSRISIDTVDCDLHKQMALDLARKSMVLLCNNGVLPLAKTGARIAVMGPNAVDSVMQWGNYEGVPSHTYTILEGIRCKIGDVPFEKGCELLDNRIFESYFNEFSNNGRPGLTATYWNNMNLSG
;
A
#
# COMPACT_ATOMS: atom_id res chain seq x y z
N SER A 1 11.93 -9.95 -2.15
CA SER A 1 11.30 -9.93 -3.47
C SER A 1 9.90 -9.38 -3.40
N ASP A 2 9.34 -9.01 -4.55
CA ASP A 2 7.89 -8.88 -4.70
C ASP A 2 7.21 -10.24 -4.52
N CYS A 3 5.93 -10.23 -4.13
CA CYS A 3 5.21 -11.46 -3.79
C CYS A 3 5.02 -12.35 -5.05
N GLY A 4 5.47 -13.60 -4.94
CA GLY A 4 5.42 -14.59 -6.04
C GLY A 4 6.35 -14.30 -7.22
N ALA A 5 7.23 -13.28 -7.16
CA ALA A 5 8.08 -12.90 -8.29
C ALA A 5 9.11 -13.98 -8.68
N ILE A 6 9.54 -14.80 -7.73
CA ILE A 6 10.51 -15.90 -8.03
C ILE A 6 9.83 -17.04 -8.78
N ASP A 7 8.51 -17.22 -8.63
CA ASP A 7 7.73 -18.17 -9.43
C ASP A 7 7.85 -17.89 -10.93
N ASP A 8 7.95 -16.62 -11.30
CA ASP A 8 8.01 -16.20 -12.69
C ASP A 8 9.26 -16.69 -13.41
N PHE A 9 10.31 -17.05 -12.67
CA PHE A 9 11.56 -17.50 -13.25
C PHE A 9 11.45 -18.88 -13.93
N PHE A 10 10.56 -19.75 -13.44
CA PHE A 10 10.48 -21.14 -13.91
C PHE A 10 9.06 -21.60 -14.32
N VAL A 11 8.01 -20.91 -13.88
CA VAL A 11 6.64 -21.32 -14.19
C VAL A 11 6.38 -21.18 -15.69
N LYS A 12 5.82 -22.23 -16.29
CA LYS A 12 5.50 -22.29 -17.72
C LYS A 12 4.56 -21.15 -18.12
N GLY A 13 4.90 -20.51 -19.22
CA GLY A 13 4.14 -19.36 -19.75
C GLY A 13 4.55 -18.02 -19.15
N ARG A 14 5.54 -18.01 -18.23
CA ARG A 14 6.14 -16.79 -17.67
C ARG A 14 7.54 -16.59 -18.26
N HIS A 15 8.56 -16.29 -17.46
CA HIS A 15 9.91 -16.02 -18.00
C HIS A 15 10.66 -17.26 -18.46
N GLU A 16 10.43 -18.41 -17.84
CA GLU A 16 11.05 -19.71 -18.16
C GLU A 16 12.58 -19.66 -18.28
N THR A 17 13.23 -18.84 -17.43
CA THR A 17 14.69 -18.65 -17.41
C THR A 17 15.41 -19.67 -16.54
N HIS A 18 14.69 -20.35 -15.67
CA HIS A 18 15.20 -21.35 -14.73
C HIS A 18 14.44 -22.67 -14.91
N LYS A 19 15.12 -23.76 -14.57
CA LYS A 19 14.61 -25.10 -14.78
C LYS A 19 13.42 -25.46 -13.90
N ASP A 20 13.56 -25.11 -12.62
CA ASP A 20 12.59 -25.46 -11.57
C ASP A 20 12.71 -24.54 -10.35
N ALA A 21 11.91 -24.79 -9.34
CA ALA A 21 11.87 -23.98 -8.12
C ALA A 21 13.20 -24.00 -7.33
N ALA A 22 13.93 -25.11 -7.34
CA ALA A 22 15.23 -25.21 -6.65
C ALA A 22 16.28 -24.33 -7.33
N ASP A 23 16.34 -24.38 -8.67
CA ASP A 23 17.24 -23.54 -9.48
C ASP A 23 16.89 -22.04 -9.35
N ALA A 24 15.59 -21.69 -9.42
CA ALA A 24 15.12 -20.33 -9.22
C ALA A 24 15.44 -19.79 -7.82
N SER A 25 15.23 -20.60 -6.77
CA SER A 25 15.56 -20.26 -5.38
C SER A 25 17.04 -19.97 -5.20
N ALA A 26 17.90 -20.88 -5.68
CA ALA A 26 19.35 -20.73 -5.60
C ALA A 26 19.81 -19.46 -6.30
N SER A 27 19.35 -19.25 -7.54
CA SER A 27 19.69 -18.06 -8.34
C SER A 27 19.26 -16.78 -7.65
N ALA A 28 18.05 -16.70 -7.10
CA ALA A 28 17.55 -15.52 -6.39
C ALA A 28 18.42 -15.18 -5.18
N VAL A 29 18.76 -16.17 -4.34
CA VAL A 29 19.65 -15.96 -3.17
C VAL A 29 21.06 -15.55 -3.60
N ILE A 30 21.63 -16.21 -4.59
CA ILE A 30 22.99 -15.90 -5.10
C ILE A 30 23.05 -14.46 -5.60
N ASN A 31 22.01 -13.97 -6.26
CA ASN A 31 21.94 -12.62 -6.81
C ASN A 31 21.43 -11.57 -5.80
N GLY A 32 21.26 -11.93 -4.52
CA GLY A 32 21.08 -10.98 -3.43
C GLY A 32 19.65 -10.79 -2.92
N THR A 33 18.71 -11.62 -3.32
CA THR A 33 17.36 -11.63 -2.74
C THR A 33 17.40 -12.38 -1.41
N ASP A 34 17.61 -11.65 -0.32
CA ASP A 34 17.78 -12.23 1.02
C ASP A 34 16.43 -12.66 1.63
N LEU A 35 15.31 -12.04 1.22
CA LEU A 35 13.96 -12.32 1.72
C LEU A 35 12.98 -12.47 0.56
N GLU A 36 12.22 -13.53 0.58
CA GLU A 36 11.16 -13.80 -0.37
C GLU A 36 9.78 -13.47 0.23
N CYS A 37 8.90 -12.89 -0.59
CA CYS A 37 7.45 -12.87 -0.37
C CYS A 37 6.82 -13.97 -1.23
N GLY A 38 6.72 -15.18 -0.69
CA GLY A 38 6.24 -16.36 -1.41
C GLY A 38 6.55 -17.64 -0.65
N SER A 39 6.69 -18.75 -1.38
CA SER A 39 6.95 -20.08 -0.82
C SER A 39 8.11 -20.80 -1.49
N ILE A 40 8.79 -20.17 -2.45
CA ILE A 40 9.79 -20.86 -3.29
C ILE A 40 11.07 -21.16 -2.51
N TYR A 41 11.42 -20.37 -1.50
CA TYR A 41 12.57 -20.65 -0.64
C TYR A 41 12.44 -21.92 0.20
N SER A 42 11.25 -22.54 0.27
CA SER A 42 11.12 -23.92 0.79
C SER A 42 11.92 -24.96 -0.02
N HIS A 43 12.29 -24.63 -1.27
CA HIS A 43 13.11 -25.48 -2.14
C HIS A 43 14.62 -25.25 -1.99
N LEU A 44 15.09 -24.36 -1.10
CA LEU A 44 16.51 -24.13 -0.87
C LEU A 44 17.24 -25.37 -0.34
N GLU A 45 16.59 -26.18 0.49
CA GLU A 45 17.16 -27.46 0.95
C GLU A 45 17.46 -28.40 -0.22
N GLU A 46 16.53 -28.50 -1.17
CA GLU A 46 16.73 -29.29 -2.38
C GLU A 46 17.83 -28.70 -3.26
N ALA A 47 17.88 -27.36 -3.37
CA ALA A 47 18.93 -26.66 -4.11
C ALA A 47 20.34 -26.95 -3.54
N VAL A 48 20.48 -27.05 -2.21
CA VAL A 48 21.74 -27.45 -1.55
C VAL A 48 22.09 -28.91 -1.88
N LYS A 49 21.11 -29.81 -1.80
CA LYS A 49 21.32 -31.23 -2.15
C LYS A 49 21.77 -31.44 -3.61
N GLN A 50 21.27 -30.59 -4.50
CA GLN A 50 21.66 -30.60 -5.92
C GLN A 50 22.99 -29.85 -6.19
N GLY A 51 23.59 -29.23 -5.19
CA GLY A 51 24.82 -28.43 -5.32
C GLY A 51 24.66 -27.10 -6.07
N LEU A 52 23.43 -26.59 -6.19
CA LEU A 52 23.14 -25.31 -6.85
C LEU A 52 23.50 -24.10 -5.98
N ILE A 53 23.50 -24.28 -4.66
CA ILE A 53 23.86 -23.27 -3.67
C ILE A 53 24.49 -23.95 -2.44
N THR A 54 25.31 -23.23 -1.70
CA THR A 54 25.88 -23.70 -0.44
C THR A 54 25.12 -23.17 0.76
N GLU A 55 25.13 -23.89 1.88
CA GLU A 55 24.58 -23.44 3.15
C GLU A 55 25.22 -22.12 3.59
N GLU A 56 26.55 -21.95 3.38
CA GLU A 56 27.27 -20.73 3.72
C GLU A 56 26.70 -19.48 2.98
N ARG A 57 26.27 -19.66 1.73
CA ARG A 57 25.64 -18.58 0.98
C ARG A 57 24.27 -18.24 1.55
N ILE A 58 23.47 -19.22 1.95
CA ILE A 58 22.18 -19.05 2.64
C ILE A 58 22.39 -18.34 3.98
N ASP A 59 23.38 -18.76 4.76
CA ASP A 59 23.76 -18.14 6.03
C ASP A 59 24.13 -16.66 5.88
N THR A 60 24.71 -16.28 4.76
CA THR A 60 25.03 -14.87 4.48
C THR A 60 23.74 -14.04 4.38
N SER A 61 22.72 -14.54 3.70
CA SER A 61 21.40 -13.88 3.62
C SER A 61 20.70 -13.87 4.97
N LEU A 62 20.70 -15.00 5.68
CA LEU A 62 20.12 -15.13 7.02
C LEU A 62 20.75 -14.13 8.02
N ARG A 63 22.08 -13.97 8.01
CA ARG A 63 22.76 -12.98 8.87
C ARG A 63 22.29 -11.56 8.60
N ARG A 64 22.03 -11.19 7.36
CA ARG A 64 21.51 -9.85 7.01
C ARG A 64 20.12 -9.63 7.60
N LEU A 65 19.24 -10.61 7.48
CA LEU A 65 17.89 -10.56 8.05
C LEU A 65 17.93 -10.51 9.58
N LEU A 66 18.68 -11.41 10.21
CA LEU A 66 18.82 -11.45 11.67
C LEU A 66 19.45 -10.18 12.22
N LYS A 67 20.45 -9.61 11.53
CA LYS A 67 21.05 -8.32 11.95
C LYS A 67 19.99 -7.21 12.05
N ALA A 68 19.07 -7.13 11.10
CA ALA A 68 17.98 -6.15 11.15
C ALA A 68 17.03 -6.44 12.32
N ARG A 69 16.64 -7.69 12.53
CA ARG A 69 15.75 -8.10 13.63
C ARG A 69 16.38 -7.84 14.99
N PHE A 70 17.66 -8.15 15.17
CA PHE A 70 18.39 -7.81 16.39
C PHE A 70 18.49 -6.30 16.61
N ALA A 71 18.77 -5.54 15.56
CA ALA A 71 18.82 -4.08 15.66
C ALA A 71 17.46 -3.45 15.99
N LEU A 72 16.36 -4.09 15.61
CA LEU A 72 15.00 -3.70 15.98
C LEU A 72 14.61 -4.15 17.39
N GLY A 73 15.40 -4.99 18.05
CA GLY A 73 15.13 -5.47 19.40
C GLY A 73 14.07 -6.57 19.44
N GLU A 74 13.81 -7.29 18.35
CA GLU A 74 12.80 -8.36 18.33
C GLU A 74 13.09 -9.50 19.32
N MET A 75 14.36 -9.68 19.71
CA MET A 75 14.80 -10.69 20.64
C MET A 75 14.94 -10.15 22.08
N ASP A 76 14.67 -8.86 22.26
CA ASP A 76 14.79 -8.19 23.55
C ASP A 76 13.43 -8.03 24.23
N PRO A 77 13.38 -7.92 25.56
CA PRO A 77 12.15 -7.55 26.25
C PRO A 77 11.67 -6.14 25.85
N ASP A 78 10.38 -5.96 25.63
CA ASP A 78 9.77 -4.66 25.24
C ASP A 78 10.17 -3.50 26.14
N SER A 79 10.49 -3.79 27.42
CA SER A 79 10.88 -2.77 28.41
C SER A 79 12.16 -2.02 28.06
N ILE A 80 13.06 -2.63 27.27
CA ILE A 80 14.33 -2.02 26.85
C ILE A 80 14.33 -1.58 25.38
N VAL A 81 13.29 -1.92 24.62
CA VAL A 81 13.15 -1.52 23.20
C VAL A 81 12.52 -0.12 23.13
N PRO A 82 13.25 0.92 22.65
CA PRO A 82 12.74 2.30 22.73
C PRO A 82 11.44 2.53 21.95
N TRP A 83 11.30 1.91 20.77
CA TRP A 83 10.11 2.07 19.90
C TRP A 83 8.89 1.29 20.37
N SER A 84 9.02 0.30 21.25
CA SER A 84 7.85 -0.37 21.87
C SER A 84 6.98 0.57 22.70
N ARG A 85 7.49 1.77 23.01
CA ARG A 85 6.76 2.81 23.76
C ARG A 85 6.05 3.82 22.87
N ILE A 86 6.20 3.71 21.55
CA ILE A 86 5.52 4.62 20.62
C ILE A 86 4.02 4.29 20.63
N SER A 87 3.21 5.28 21.07
CA SER A 87 1.77 5.12 21.09
C SER A 87 1.19 5.07 19.69
N ILE A 88 0.08 4.33 19.54
CA ILE A 88 -0.73 4.33 18.31
C ILE A 88 -1.22 5.74 17.94
N ASP A 89 -1.37 6.64 18.93
CA ASP A 89 -1.77 8.03 18.71
C ASP A 89 -0.75 8.83 17.88
N THR A 90 0.45 8.26 17.67
CA THR A 90 1.45 8.84 16.77
C THR A 90 1.02 8.70 15.30
N VAL A 91 0.20 7.69 15.00
CA VAL A 91 -0.32 7.48 13.63
C VAL A 91 -1.31 8.61 13.31
N ASP A 92 -1.13 9.23 12.15
CA ASP A 92 -1.98 10.33 11.67
C ASP A 92 -2.10 11.53 12.65
N CYS A 93 -1.10 11.74 13.50
CA CYS A 93 -1.03 12.88 14.38
C CYS A 93 -0.80 14.19 13.58
N ASP A 94 -1.06 15.35 14.22
CA ASP A 94 -0.95 16.65 13.56
C ASP A 94 0.45 16.92 12.99
N LEU A 95 1.49 16.47 13.66
CA LEU A 95 2.86 16.58 13.16
C LEU A 95 3.02 15.81 11.84
N HIS A 96 2.52 14.58 11.74
CA HIS A 96 2.59 13.78 10.53
C HIS A 96 1.76 14.39 9.40
N LYS A 97 0.57 14.94 9.69
CA LYS A 97 -0.25 15.68 8.71
C LYS A 97 0.49 16.90 8.17
N GLN A 98 1.16 17.66 9.04
CA GLN A 98 1.96 18.81 8.62
C GLN A 98 3.17 18.37 7.76
N MET A 99 3.86 17.29 8.14
CA MET A 99 4.97 16.75 7.36
C MET A 99 4.50 16.29 5.97
N ALA A 100 3.36 15.59 5.89
CA ALA A 100 2.76 15.16 4.62
C ALA A 100 2.42 16.36 3.72
N LEU A 101 1.82 17.41 4.27
CA LEU A 101 1.52 18.63 3.54
C LEU A 101 2.79 19.32 3.02
N ASP A 102 3.83 19.42 3.84
CA ASP A 102 5.09 20.06 3.45
C ASP A 102 5.83 19.24 2.40
N LEU A 103 5.76 17.91 2.49
CA LEU A 103 6.32 17.02 1.47
C LEU A 103 5.56 17.17 0.15
N ALA A 104 4.24 17.18 0.18
CA ALA A 104 3.42 17.41 -1.01
C ALA A 104 3.75 18.74 -1.69
N ARG A 105 3.90 19.82 -0.92
CA ARG A 105 4.30 21.13 -1.46
C ARG A 105 5.68 21.11 -2.12
N LYS A 106 6.64 20.41 -1.51
CA LYS A 106 8.02 20.31 -2.02
C LYS A 106 8.14 19.38 -3.23
N SER A 107 7.21 18.44 -3.40
CA SER A 107 7.23 17.50 -4.52
C SER A 107 6.66 18.08 -5.82
N MET A 108 5.95 19.21 -5.76
CA MET A 108 5.36 19.82 -6.94
C MET A 108 6.41 20.55 -7.77
N VAL A 109 6.43 20.26 -9.08
CA VAL A 109 7.32 20.91 -10.05
C VAL A 109 6.48 21.69 -11.06
N LEU A 110 6.68 23.02 -11.13
CA LEU A 110 6.04 23.87 -12.12
C LEU A 110 6.83 23.80 -13.43
N LEU A 111 6.32 23.03 -14.41
CA LEU A 111 7.00 22.82 -15.68
C LEU A 111 6.87 24.01 -16.64
N CYS A 112 5.74 24.71 -16.61
CA CYS A 112 5.47 25.88 -17.46
C CYS A 112 4.48 26.81 -16.76
N ASN A 113 4.67 28.12 -16.92
CA ASN A 113 3.75 29.13 -16.43
C ASN A 113 3.78 30.34 -17.38
N ASN A 114 2.63 30.70 -17.91
CA ASN A 114 2.46 31.88 -18.75
C ASN A 114 2.11 33.16 -17.95
N GLY A 115 2.39 33.15 -16.64
CA GLY A 115 2.12 34.24 -15.72
C GLY A 115 0.76 34.18 -15.04
N VAL A 116 -0.03 33.11 -15.25
CA VAL A 116 -1.33 32.95 -14.57
C VAL A 116 -1.17 32.50 -13.10
N LEU A 117 -0.11 31.81 -12.79
CA LEU A 117 0.22 31.37 -11.44
C LEU A 117 1.27 32.29 -10.79
N PRO A 118 1.17 32.57 -9.49
CA PRO A 118 0.13 32.13 -8.55
C PRO A 118 -1.20 32.84 -8.77
N LEU A 119 -2.32 32.12 -8.58
CA LEU A 119 -3.64 32.74 -8.63
C LEU A 119 -3.80 33.78 -7.50
N ALA A 120 -4.45 34.88 -7.81
CA ALA A 120 -4.81 35.86 -6.78
C ALA A 120 -5.80 35.27 -5.78
N LYS A 121 -5.56 35.50 -4.49
CA LYS A 121 -6.46 35.01 -3.42
C LYS A 121 -7.80 35.73 -3.38
N THR A 122 -7.87 36.95 -3.94
CA THR A 122 -9.06 37.78 -3.98
C THR A 122 -9.26 38.30 -5.39
N GLY A 123 -10.53 38.44 -5.82
CA GLY A 123 -10.87 38.96 -7.14
C GLY A 123 -10.67 38.00 -8.32
N ALA A 124 -10.06 36.85 -8.14
CA ALA A 124 -9.98 35.85 -9.20
C ALA A 124 -11.34 35.18 -9.43
N ARG A 125 -11.74 35.08 -10.71
CA ARG A 125 -12.92 34.31 -11.11
C ARG A 125 -12.47 32.87 -11.40
N ILE A 126 -12.80 31.99 -10.47
CA ILE A 126 -12.40 30.57 -10.55
C ILE A 126 -13.66 29.72 -10.54
N ALA A 127 -13.72 28.73 -11.42
CA ALA A 127 -14.68 27.64 -11.39
C ALA A 127 -13.92 26.32 -11.39
N VAL A 128 -14.39 25.35 -10.60
CA VAL A 128 -13.80 24.02 -10.53
C VAL A 128 -14.74 23.06 -11.25
N MET A 129 -14.20 22.26 -12.13
CA MET A 129 -14.97 21.30 -12.93
C MET A 129 -14.30 19.93 -12.96
N GLY A 130 -15.13 18.91 -13.07
CA GLY A 130 -14.69 17.53 -13.20
C GLY A 130 -14.93 16.66 -11.96
N PRO A 131 -15.14 15.34 -12.15
CA PRO A 131 -15.52 14.42 -11.08
C PRO A 131 -14.41 14.28 -10.02
N ASN A 132 -13.15 14.30 -10.43
CA ASN A 132 -12.01 14.13 -9.53
C ASN A 132 -11.84 15.31 -8.54
N ALA A 133 -12.50 16.43 -8.79
CA ALA A 133 -12.41 17.58 -7.89
C ALA A 133 -13.00 17.31 -6.49
N VAL A 134 -13.91 16.37 -6.38
CA VAL A 134 -14.59 15.97 -5.12
C VAL A 134 -14.36 14.51 -4.75
N ASP A 135 -13.61 13.76 -5.54
CA ASP A 135 -13.33 12.36 -5.26
C ASP A 135 -12.19 12.26 -4.23
N SER A 136 -12.53 11.84 -3.01
CA SER A 136 -11.57 11.62 -1.94
C SER A 136 -10.83 10.30 -2.08
N VAL A 137 -11.45 9.29 -2.70
CA VAL A 137 -10.90 7.92 -2.79
C VAL A 137 -9.83 7.82 -3.87
N MET A 138 -9.97 8.55 -4.97
CA MET A 138 -8.99 8.52 -6.05
C MET A 138 -7.60 9.02 -5.63
N GLN A 139 -7.50 9.74 -4.52
CA GLN A 139 -6.24 10.22 -3.97
C GLN A 139 -5.50 9.14 -3.17
N TRP A 140 -6.18 8.06 -2.81
CA TRP A 140 -5.56 6.94 -2.13
C TRP A 140 -4.78 6.11 -3.14
N GLY A 141 -3.57 5.71 -2.76
CA GLY A 141 -2.77 4.78 -3.55
C GLY A 141 -3.07 3.34 -3.20
N ASN A 142 -2.34 2.42 -3.81
CA ASN A 142 -2.23 1.07 -3.29
C ASN A 142 -1.54 1.10 -1.92
N TYR A 143 -1.91 0.20 -1.04
CA TYR A 143 -1.32 0.07 0.30
C TYR A 143 -1.51 1.32 1.18
N GLU A 144 -2.58 2.07 0.94
CA GLU A 144 -2.93 3.21 1.76
C GLU A 144 -3.37 2.78 3.17
N GLY A 145 -3.13 3.66 4.14
CA GLY A 145 -3.86 3.63 5.41
C GLY A 145 -5.19 4.36 5.27
N VAL A 146 -6.07 4.20 6.24
CA VAL A 146 -7.31 4.98 6.30
C VAL A 146 -6.98 6.32 6.96
N PRO A 147 -6.96 7.45 6.20
CA PRO A 147 -6.68 8.76 6.78
C PRO A 147 -7.88 9.24 7.60
N SER A 148 -7.63 10.05 8.61
CA SER A 148 -8.69 10.70 9.39
C SER A 148 -9.48 11.72 8.55
N HIS A 149 -8.86 12.29 7.55
CA HIS A 149 -9.47 13.20 6.58
C HIS A 149 -8.68 13.20 5.26
N THR A 150 -9.38 13.22 4.14
CA THR A 150 -8.78 13.39 2.80
C THR A 150 -9.27 14.70 2.20
N TYR A 151 -8.39 15.66 2.05
CA TYR A 151 -8.70 16.92 1.40
C TYR A 151 -8.89 16.74 -0.10
N THR A 152 -10.08 17.02 -0.61
CA THR A 152 -10.32 17.05 -2.05
C THR A 152 -9.76 18.33 -2.68
N ILE A 153 -9.60 18.32 -4.01
CA ILE A 153 -9.13 19.48 -4.76
C ILE A 153 -10.05 20.69 -4.53
N LEU A 154 -11.37 20.47 -4.61
CA LEU A 154 -12.37 21.51 -4.39
C LEU A 154 -12.30 22.07 -2.96
N GLU A 155 -12.19 21.19 -1.96
CA GLU A 155 -12.06 21.60 -0.56
C GLU A 155 -10.78 22.41 -0.34
N GLY A 156 -9.65 21.96 -0.87
CA GLY A 156 -8.37 22.67 -0.77
C GLY A 156 -8.43 24.09 -1.39
N ILE A 157 -9.13 24.24 -2.52
CA ILE A 157 -9.36 25.55 -3.16
C ILE A 157 -10.27 26.41 -2.28
N ARG A 158 -11.41 25.87 -1.82
CA ARG A 158 -12.35 26.58 -0.96
C ARG A 158 -11.71 27.06 0.35
N CYS A 159 -10.84 26.28 0.94
CA CYS A 159 -10.08 26.67 2.13
C CYS A 159 -9.14 27.87 1.90
N LYS A 160 -8.75 28.15 0.66
CA LYS A 160 -7.81 29.24 0.32
C LYS A 160 -8.47 30.54 -0.13
N ILE A 161 -9.56 30.41 -0.87
CA ILE A 161 -10.18 31.59 -1.54
C ILE A 161 -11.68 31.75 -1.26
N GLY A 162 -12.27 30.89 -0.45
CA GLY A 162 -13.70 30.84 -0.18
C GLY A 162 -14.48 30.01 -1.18
N ASP A 163 -15.80 30.16 -1.17
CA ASP A 163 -16.67 29.38 -2.03
C ASP A 163 -16.43 29.69 -3.52
N VAL A 164 -16.42 28.62 -4.32
CA VAL A 164 -16.25 28.69 -5.77
C VAL A 164 -17.30 27.81 -6.45
N PRO A 165 -17.80 28.21 -7.64
CA PRO A 165 -18.66 27.37 -8.44
C PRO A 165 -17.99 26.02 -8.74
N PHE A 166 -18.77 24.97 -8.59
CA PHE A 166 -18.33 23.62 -8.91
C PHE A 166 -19.38 22.92 -9.78
N GLU A 167 -18.91 22.22 -10.80
CA GLU A 167 -19.74 21.37 -11.66
C GLU A 167 -19.01 20.07 -11.94
N LYS A 168 -19.65 18.94 -11.63
CA LYS A 168 -19.03 17.60 -11.83
C LYS A 168 -18.86 17.27 -13.30
N GLY A 169 -19.82 17.65 -14.13
CA GLY A 169 -19.79 17.50 -15.58
C GLY A 169 -20.09 16.09 -16.08
N CYS A 170 -19.43 15.09 -15.52
CA CYS A 170 -19.65 13.67 -15.88
C CYS A 170 -19.41 12.75 -14.69
N GLU A 171 -19.89 11.53 -14.77
CA GLU A 171 -19.50 10.44 -13.84
C GLU A 171 -18.26 9.72 -14.37
N LEU A 172 -17.40 9.23 -13.49
CA LEU A 172 -16.24 8.41 -13.87
C LEU A 172 -16.66 7.01 -14.31
N LEU A 173 -17.73 6.48 -13.73
CA LEU A 173 -18.27 5.16 -13.99
C LEU A 173 -19.76 5.26 -14.22
N ASP A 174 -20.28 4.46 -15.14
CA ASP A 174 -21.72 4.25 -15.25
C ASP A 174 -22.17 3.31 -14.14
N ASN A 175 -22.76 3.90 -13.09
CA ASN A 175 -23.23 3.15 -11.91
C ASN A 175 -24.24 2.05 -12.25
N ARG A 176 -24.83 2.07 -13.45
CA ARG A 176 -25.73 1.00 -13.92
C ARG A 176 -25.02 -0.33 -14.15
N ILE A 177 -23.69 -0.32 -14.31
CA ILE A 177 -22.86 -1.53 -14.48
C ILE A 177 -22.45 -2.13 -13.14
N PHE A 178 -22.50 -1.33 -12.06
CA PHE A 178 -22.08 -1.72 -10.71
C PHE A 178 -23.24 -1.65 -9.73
N GLU A 179 -24.41 -2.16 -10.11
CA GLU A 179 -25.51 -2.30 -9.18
C GLU A 179 -25.12 -3.26 -8.07
N SER A 180 -25.24 -2.78 -6.84
CA SER A 180 -25.06 -3.64 -5.67
C SER A 180 -26.33 -4.47 -5.46
N TYR A 181 -26.22 -5.76 -5.69
CA TYR A 181 -27.28 -6.71 -5.36
C TYR A 181 -27.40 -7.00 -3.86
N PHE A 182 -26.69 -6.26 -3.03
CA PHE A 182 -26.68 -6.49 -1.59
C PHE A 182 -28.10 -6.39 -0.98
N ASN A 183 -28.94 -5.53 -1.53
CA ASN A 183 -30.31 -5.35 -1.09
C ASN A 183 -31.27 -6.48 -1.53
N GLU A 184 -30.85 -7.35 -2.46
CA GLU A 184 -31.62 -8.52 -2.89
C GLU A 184 -31.41 -9.70 -1.96
N PHE A 185 -30.38 -9.68 -1.14
CA PHE A 185 -30.19 -10.67 -0.08
C PHE A 185 -31.05 -10.32 1.13
N SER A 186 -31.68 -11.33 1.69
CA SER A 186 -32.39 -11.18 2.95
C SER A 186 -32.10 -12.33 3.89
N ASN A 187 -32.05 -12.04 5.17
CA ASN A 187 -31.96 -13.02 6.23
C ASN A 187 -33.09 -12.78 7.23
N ASN A 188 -33.97 -13.77 7.42
CA ASN A 188 -35.11 -13.68 8.30
C ASN A 188 -36.02 -12.46 8.01
N GLY A 189 -36.24 -12.12 6.73
CA GLY A 189 -37.07 -11.02 6.29
C GLY A 189 -36.43 -9.62 6.46
N ARG A 190 -35.18 -9.53 6.83
CA ARG A 190 -34.39 -8.27 6.87
C ARG A 190 -33.46 -8.22 5.69
N PRO A 191 -33.34 -7.09 4.95
CA PRO A 191 -32.40 -6.94 3.87
C PRO A 191 -30.96 -7.12 4.36
N GLY A 192 -30.13 -7.76 3.53
CA GLY A 192 -28.72 -7.93 3.77
C GLY A 192 -28.32 -9.33 4.24
N LEU A 193 -27.06 -9.47 4.63
CA LEU A 193 -26.47 -10.72 5.09
C LEU A 193 -26.19 -10.64 6.60
N THR A 194 -26.22 -11.81 7.26
CA THR A 194 -25.75 -11.90 8.65
C THR A 194 -24.27 -12.23 8.67
N ALA A 195 -23.49 -11.40 9.35
CA ALA A 195 -22.08 -11.68 9.64
C ALA A 195 -21.96 -12.23 11.07
N THR A 196 -21.23 -13.31 11.23
CA THR A 196 -20.87 -13.85 12.53
C THR A 196 -19.37 -13.74 12.71
N TYR A 197 -18.94 -13.18 13.82
CA TYR A 197 -17.54 -13.01 14.16
C TYR A 197 -17.16 -13.96 15.28
N TRP A 198 -16.01 -14.61 15.16
CA TRP A 198 -15.46 -15.50 16.18
C TRP A 198 -14.13 -14.98 16.68
N ASN A 199 -13.86 -15.17 17.94
CA ASN A 199 -12.59 -14.80 18.58
C ASN A 199 -11.49 -15.88 18.39
N ASN A 200 -11.77 -16.88 17.56
CA ASN A 200 -10.86 -18.01 17.34
C ASN A 200 -10.87 -18.45 15.86
N MET A 201 -9.83 -19.21 15.50
CA MET A 201 -9.67 -19.72 14.12
C MET A 201 -10.57 -20.93 13.79
N ASN A 202 -11.22 -21.52 14.79
CA ASN A 202 -12.04 -22.74 14.62
C ASN A 202 -13.52 -22.41 14.33
N LEU A 203 -13.86 -21.14 14.26
CA LEU A 203 -15.22 -20.64 14.03
C LEU A 203 -16.22 -21.25 15.02
N SER A 204 -15.80 -21.47 16.27
CA SER A 204 -16.60 -22.04 17.36
C SER A 204 -16.73 -21.06 18.51
N GLY A 205 -17.92 -20.93 19.08
CA GLY A 205 -18.19 -20.07 20.25
C GLY A 205 -19.58 -20.27 20.76
#